data_71a5c32cbf9c1912dda9784f542bef86
#
_entry.id   71a5c32cbf9c1912dda9784f542bef86
#
_cell.length_a   1.000
_cell.length_b   1.000
_cell.length_c   1.000
_cell.angle_alpha   90.00
_cell.angle_beta   90.00
_cell.angle_gamma   90.00
#
_symmetry.space_group_name_H-M   'P 1'
#
loop_
_entity.id
_entity.type
_entity.pdbx_description
1 polymer ?
#
loop_
_entity_poly.entity_id
_entity_poly.type
_entity_poly.pdbx_seq_one_letter_code
_entity_poly.pdbx_strand_id
1 'polypeptide(L)'
;MHSREVSSVREDYREKDMARTTFNIGCLVVLLGTIAYTQQAPEPASAMTTTAIKFLDTLNDEQESAARFAFDSEDRFDWHFIPRERKGVPLKTMTSSQRSAALDLVRSGLSEDGFTKAESIRQLEQILFELEGRDIRDPDLYFFMVFGEPGDGNTWGWRYEGHHLSQNWTIVNGTAVAASPQFFGTNPAEVRDGPKRGQRVLGSEEDQARSLLASLNASQRASAMLSDEAPRDILTSSEREVAMLDDLGVSQSDLTSSQQAILWSIIEEYATAQPATVANQRLDEVREAGLTNIKFGWMGGAERGEPHYYRIQGPTFLIEYDNTQGNANHVHSVWRDFRGDFGRDLLAMHYRRFQHDEPVNAGE
;
A
#
# COMPACT_ATOMS: atom_id res chain seq x y z
N MET A 1 -79.06 13.27 -1.00
CA MET A 1 -79.94 14.05 -1.94
C MET A 1 -79.36 13.90 -3.34
N HIS A 2 -80.17 13.20 -4.12
CA HIS A 2 -80.28 13.21 -5.59
C HIS A 2 -79.06 12.90 -6.43
N SER A 3 -78.89 11.71 -6.89
CA SER A 3 -79.65 10.85 -7.89
C SER A 3 -79.75 11.44 -9.28
N ARG A 4 -79.18 10.72 -10.23
CA ARG A 4 -79.81 10.03 -11.43
C ARG A 4 -78.75 10.05 -12.56
N GLU A 5 -78.30 8.87 -13.02
CA GLU A 5 -78.92 7.94 -13.95
C GLU A 5 -79.29 8.55 -15.30
N VAL A 6 -78.80 7.90 -16.30
CA VAL A 6 -79.56 7.22 -17.44
C VAL A 6 -78.77 7.48 -18.73
N SER A 7 -78.28 6.54 -19.41
CA SER A 7 -78.73 5.50 -20.30
C SER A 7 -78.31 5.68 -21.75
N SER A 8 -77.66 4.68 -22.24
CA SER A 8 -77.61 3.96 -23.51
C SER A 8 -78.30 4.55 -24.71
N VAL A 9 -77.72 4.43 -25.90
CA VAL A 9 -78.31 3.85 -27.13
C VAL A 9 -77.21 3.31 -28.04
N ARG A 10 -77.34 2.06 -28.44
CA ARG A 10 -76.74 1.41 -29.58
C ARG A 10 -77.28 1.98 -30.86
N GLU A 11 -76.49 1.98 -31.93
CA GLU A 11 -76.91 1.53 -33.27
C GLU A 11 -75.77 1.27 -34.21
N ASP A 12 -75.89 0.17 -34.82
CA ASP A 12 -75.19 -0.54 -35.86
C ASP A 12 -75.32 0.16 -37.21
N TYR A 13 -74.31 0.11 -38.09
CA TYR A 13 -74.45 0.02 -39.54
C TYR A 13 -73.16 -0.31 -40.28
N ARG A 14 -73.11 -1.51 -40.77
CA ARG A 14 -72.52 -2.11 -41.99
C ARG A 14 -71.48 -1.41 -42.82
N GLU A 15 -70.44 -2.22 -43.00
CA GLU A 15 -69.67 -2.56 -44.22
C GLU A 15 -69.62 -1.55 -45.39
N LYS A 16 -68.35 -1.23 -45.77
CA LYS A 16 -67.91 -1.31 -47.16
C LYS A 16 -66.40 -1.53 -47.26
N ASP A 17 -66.00 -2.58 -47.95
CA ASP A 17 -64.65 -2.90 -48.43
C ASP A 17 -63.98 -1.76 -49.10
N MET A 18 -62.72 -1.52 -48.71
CA MET A 18 -61.68 -1.03 -49.61
C MET A 18 -60.33 -1.52 -49.17
N ALA A 19 -59.75 -2.39 -49.97
CA ALA A 19 -58.40 -2.86 -49.87
C ALA A 19 -57.43 -1.66 -49.82
N ARG A 20 -56.67 -1.53 -48.75
CA ARG A 20 -55.49 -0.67 -48.67
C ARG A 20 -54.27 -1.50 -48.36
N THR A 21 -53.43 -1.60 -49.36
CA THR A 21 -52.09 -2.14 -49.34
C THR A 21 -51.28 -1.42 -48.23
N THR A 22 -51.03 -2.10 -47.12
CA THR A 22 -50.11 -1.61 -46.07
C THR A 22 -48.70 -1.95 -46.46
N PHE A 23 -47.96 -0.92 -46.82
CA PHE A 23 -46.50 -0.96 -47.00
C PHE A 23 -45.89 -1.03 -45.62
N ASN A 24 -45.39 -2.21 -45.22
CA ASN A 24 -44.61 -2.39 -44.00
C ASN A 24 -43.21 -1.82 -44.22
N ILE A 25 -42.94 -0.61 -43.77
CA ILE A 25 -41.59 -0.10 -43.58
C ILE A 25 -41.04 -0.70 -42.27
N GLY A 26 -40.27 -1.77 -42.42
CA GLY A 26 -39.51 -2.31 -41.32
C GLY A 26 -38.37 -1.34 -40.93
N CYS A 27 -38.56 -0.58 -39.87
CA CYS A 27 -37.44 0.12 -39.24
C CYS A 27 -36.45 -0.90 -38.67
N LEU A 28 -35.35 -1.13 -39.41
CA LEU A 28 -34.19 -1.86 -38.92
C LEU A 28 -33.44 -0.94 -37.93
N VAL A 29 -33.72 -1.05 -36.62
CA VAL A 29 -32.93 -0.40 -35.58
C VAL A 29 -31.61 -1.17 -35.49
N VAL A 30 -30.57 -0.68 -36.15
CA VAL A 30 -29.20 -1.14 -35.95
C VAL A 30 -28.76 -0.60 -34.57
N LEU A 31 -28.86 -1.42 -33.54
CA LEU A 31 -28.19 -1.21 -32.26
C LEU A 31 -26.66 -1.30 -32.49
N LEU A 32 -26.01 -0.16 -32.75
CA LEU A 32 -24.57 -0.02 -32.64
C LEU A 32 -24.23 -0.14 -31.15
N GLY A 33 -24.02 -1.35 -30.68
CA GLY A 33 -23.38 -1.61 -29.39
C GLY A 33 -21.96 -1.04 -29.45
N THR A 34 -21.75 0.13 -28.85
CA THR A 34 -20.39 0.59 -28.52
C THR A 34 -19.85 -0.38 -27.50
N ILE A 35 -19.01 -1.33 -27.94
CA ILE A 35 -18.15 -2.11 -27.05
C ILE A 35 -17.17 -1.05 -26.50
N ALA A 36 -17.47 -0.55 -25.27
CA ALA A 36 -16.50 0.18 -24.52
C ALA A 36 -15.39 -0.84 -24.20
N TYR A 37 -14.29 -0.78 -24.90
CA TYR A 37 -13.04 -1.39 -24.49
C TYR A 37 -12.64 -0.65 -23.20
N THR A 38 -12.99 -1.21 -22.05
CA THR A 38 -12.33 -0.85 -20.79
C THR A 38 -10.90 -1.31 -20.96
N GLN A 39 -10.01 -0.38 -21.24
CA GLN A 39 -8.58 -0.65 -21.23
C GLN A 39 -8.25 -1.06 -19.80
N GLN A 40 -8.01 -2.35 -19.59
CA GLN A 40 -7.62 -2.88 -18.30
C GLN A 40 -6.33 -2.19 -17.89
N ALA A 41 -6.26 -1.66 -16.68
CA ALA A 41 -5.03 -1.05 -16.19
C ALA A 41 -3.89 -2.07 -16.30
N PRO A 42 -2.69 -1.64 -16.71
CA PRO A 42 -1.56 -2.55 -16.82
C PRO A 42 -1.29 -3.21 -15.46
N GLU A 43 -0.91 -4.49 -15.49
CA GLU A 43 -0.51 -5.20 -14.28
C GLU A 43 0.64 -4.44 -13.58
N PRO A 44 0.67 -4.38 -12.24
CA PRO A 44 1.63 -3.55 -11.50
C PRO A 44 3.09 -3.78 -11.89
N ALA A 45 3.50 -5.03 -12.13
CA ALA A 45 4.86 -5.35 -12.58
C ALA A 45 5.21 -4.68 -13.90
N SER A 46 4.31 -4.74 -14.90
CA SER A 46 4.48 -4.09 -16.20
C SER A 46 4.47 -2.56 -16.10
N ALA A 47 3.59 -2.01 -15.27
CA ALA A 47 3.54 -0.58 -15.01
C ALA A 47 4.84 -0.06 -14.39
N MET A 48 5.34 -0.73 -13.35
CA MET A 48 6.62 -0.40 -12.70
C MET A 48 7.79 -0.54 -13.69
N THR A 49 7.84 -1.61 -14.49
CA THR A 49 8.89 -1.82 -15.50
C THR A 49 8.92 -0.67 -16.51
N THR A 50 7.76 -0.32 -17.07
CA THR A 50 7.66 0.76 -18.04
C THR A 50 8.08 2.12 -17.46
N THR A 51 7.61 2.43 -16.25
CA THR A 51 7.93 3.71 -15.61
C THR A 51 9.37 3.77 -15.10
N ALA A 52 9.94 2.66 -14.67
CA ALA A 52 11.35 2.59 -14.27
C ALA A 52 12.29 2.83 -15.46
N ILE A 53 12.04 2.18 -16.60
CA ILE A 53 12.80 2.41 -17.84
C ILE A 53 12.70 3.89 -18.23
N LYS A 54 11.46 4.43 -18.31
CA LYS A 54 11.24 5.85 -18.63
C LYS A 54 11.98 6.78 -17.68
N PHE A 55 11.98 6.51 -16.37
CA PHE A 55 12.70 7.30 -15.39
C PHE A 55 14.22 7.25 -15.64
N LEU A 56 14.79 6.07 -15.80
CA LEU A 56 16.22 5.89 -16.06
C LEU A 56 16.66 6.60 -17.36
N ASP A 57 15.86 6.52 -18.42
CA ASP A 57 16.14 7.19 -19.70
C ASP A 57 16.17 8.73 -19.61
N THR A 58 15.63 9.32 -18.55
CA THR A 58 15.70 10.78 -18.31
C THR A 58 16.98 11.23 -17.62
N LEU A 59 17.70 10.30 -16.97
CA LEU A 59 18.88 10.60 -16.16
C LEU A 59 20.10 10.89 -17.03
N ASN A 60 20.98 11.77 -16.54
CA ASN A 60 22.32 11.89 -17.11
C ASN A 60 23.24 10.78 -16.56
N ASP A 61 24.43 10.62 -17.14
CA ASP A 61 25.37 9.53 -16.80
C ASP A 61 25.72 9.46 -15.31
N GLU A 62 25.88 10.62 -14.63
CA GLU A 62 26.19 10.67 -13.20
C GLU A 62 24.98 10.23 -12.36
N GLN A 63 23.79 10.70 -12.69
CA GLN A 63 22.55 10.34 -12.00
C GLN A 63 22.21 8.87 -12.25
N GLU A 64 22.36 8.38 -13.48
CA GLU A 64 22.11 6.98 -13.80
C GLU A 64 23.07 6.06 -13.04
N SER A 65 24.36 6.41 -13.00
CA SER A 65 25.35 5.67 -12.19
C SER A 65 25.01 5.67 -10.69
N ALA A 66 24.44 6.75 -10.18
CA ALA A 66 23.99 6.83 -8.79
C ALA A 66 22.72 6.01 -8.51
N ALA A 67 21.82 5.88 -9.51
CA ALA A 67 20.55 5.19 -9.38
C ALA A 67 20.64 3.66 -9.52
N ARG A 68 21.60 3.15 -10.33
CA ARG A 68 21.69 1.75 -10.70
C ARG A 68 22.61 0.95 -9.77
N PHE A 69 22.12 -0.21 -9.36
CA PHE A 69 22.84 -1.18 -8.52
C PHE A 69 22.69 -2.58 -9.11
N ALA A 70 23.64 -3.47 -8.85
CA ALA A 70 23.46 -4.89 -9.12
C ALA A 70 22.29 -5.43 -8.28
N PHE A 71 21.53 -6.39 -8.82
CA PHE A 71 20.37 -6.95 -8.11
C PHE A 71 20.76 -7.65 -6.80
N ASP A 72 21.93 -8.25 -6.76
CA ASP A 72 22.52 -8.92 -5.60
C ASP A 72 23.33 -7.99 -4.69
N SER A 73 23.31 -6.68 -4.95
CA SER A 73 23.98 -5.70 -4.09
C SER A 73 23.43 -5.74 -2.66
N GLU A 74 24.31 -5.68 -1.69
CA GLU A 74 23.95 -5.53 -0.27
C GLU A 74 23.15 -4.24 0.00
N ASP A 75 23.32 -3.22 -0.82
CA ASP A 75 22.56 -1.97 -0.76
C ASP A 75 21.05 -2.18 -0.90
N ARG A 76 20.63 -3.29 -1.55
CA ARG A 76 19.21 -3.66 -1.67
C ARG A 76 18.57 -3.96 -0.32
N PHE A 77 19.35 -4.35 0.67
CA PHE A 77 18.89 -4.70 2.01
C PHE A 77 19.19 -3.61 3.05
N ASP A 78 20.00 -2.62 2.69
CA ASP A 78 20.33 -1.47 3.57
C ASP A 78 19.27 -0.39 3.48
N TRP A 79 18.05 -0.69 3.95
CA TRP A 79 16.95 0.26 4.03
C TRP A 79 16.91 0.96 5.39
N HIS A 80 16.40 2.20 5.43
CA HIS A 80 16.24 2.92 6.68
C HIS A 80 15.27 4.09 6.58
N PHE A 81 14.74 4.53 7.71
CA PHE A 81 13.75 5.60 7.82
C PHE A 81 14.21 6.84 8.60
N ILE A 82 15.41 6.80 9.23
CA ILE A 82 15.98 7.96 9.93
C ILE A 82 16.66 8.94 8.95
N PRO A 83 16.90 10.21 9.34
CA PRO A 83 17.72 11.14 8.54
C PRO A 83 19.17 10.67 8.56
N ARG A 84 19.63 10.17 7.41
CA ARG A 84 21.04 9.73 7.19
C ARG A 84 21.44 10.02 5.74
N GLU A 85 22.73 9.93 5.45
CA GLU A 85 23.22 9.86 4.07
C GLU A 85 22.67 8.60 3.39
N ARG A 86 22.27 8.75 2.13
CA ARG A 86 21.70 7.69 1.31
C ARG A 86 22.38 7.64 -0.04
N LYS A 87 22.50 6.42 -0.57
CA LYS A 87 22.81 6.18 -1.98
C LYS A 87 21.57 6.42 -2.84
N GLY A 88 21.73 6.38 -4.14
CA GLY A 88 20.65 6.64 -5.09
C GLY A 88 20.62 8.10 -5.57
N VAL A 89 19.68 8.40 -6.43
CA VAL A 89 19.51 9.74 -6.97
C VAL A 89 18.37 10.47 -6.24
N PRO A 90 18.66 11.62 -5.58
CA PRO A 90 17.63 12.36 -4.84
C PRO A 90 16.79 13.25 -5.76
N LEU A 91 15.53 13.48 -5.39
CA LEU A 91 14.68 14.47 -6.05
C LEU A 91 15.34 15.84 -6.15
N LYS A 92 16.19 16.21 -5.19
CA LYS A 92 16.90 17.49 -5.10
C LYS A 92 17.75 17.82 -6.32
N THR A 93 18.36 16.80 -6.94
CA THR A 93 19.24 16.98 -8.11
C THR A 93 18.51 16.81 -9.45
N MET A 94 17.22 16.51 -9.42
CA MET A 94 16.43 16.25 -10.61
C MET A 94 15.87 17.52 -11.24
N THR A 95 15.88 17.59 -12.57
CA THR A 95 15.08 18.53 -13.33
C THR A 95 13.58 18.26 -13.16
N SER A 96 12.71 19.18 -13.57
CA SER A 96 11.26 18.99 -13.46
C SER A 96 10.76 17.76 -14.25
N SER A 97 11.36 17.47 -15.42
CA SER A 97 11.00 16.29 -16.22
C SER A 97 11.44 14.97 -15.56
N GLN A 98 12.64 14.95 -15.01
CA GLN A 98 13.15 13.80 -14.25
C GLN A 98 12.32 13.52 -13.00
N ARG A 99 12.00 14.59 -12.25
CA ARG A 99 11.13 14.51 -11.07
C ARG A 99 9.74 13.97 -11.42
N SER A 100 9.16 14.39 -12.54
CA SER A 100 7.88 13.85 -13.01
C SER A 100 7.96 12.37 -13.30
N ALA A 101 9.00 11.93 -14.03
CA ALA A 101 9.21 10.51 -14.33
C ALA A 101 9.46 9.66 -13.07
N ALA A 102 10.23 10.19 -12.11
CA ALA A 102 10.47 9.55 -10.81
C ALA A 102 9.16 9.38 -10.01
N LEU A 103 8.32 10.40 -9.95
CA LEU A 103 7.03 10.33 -9.26
C LEU A 103 6.01 9.45 -10.01
N ASP A 104 6.09 9.35 -11.34
CA ASP A 104 5.31 8.36 -12.12
C ASP A 104 5.69 6.93 -11.74
N LEU A 105 6.98 6.67 -11.46
CA LEU A 105 7.44 5.37 -10.93
C LEU A 105 6.85 5.11 -9.54
N VAL A 106 6.82 6.09 -8.64
CA VAL A 106 6.18 5.93 -7.31
C VAL A 106 4.69 5.63 -7.46
N ARG A 107 3.98 6.31 -8.36
CA ARG A 107 2.55 6.05 -8.64
C ARG A 107 2.30 4.64 -9.17
N SER A 108 3.23 4.05 -9.91
CA SER A 108 3.08 2.69 -10.41
C SER A 108 3.23 1.63 -9.32
N GLY A 109 3.91 1.96 -8.23
CA GLY A 109 4.16 1.06 -7.09
C GLY A 109 3.19 1.23 -5.93
N LEU A 110 2.40 2.30 -5.89
CA LEU A 110 1.44 2.61 -4.83
C LEU A 110 0.03 2.78 -5.39
N SER A 111 -0.97 2.62 -4.55
CA SER A 111 -2.33 3.09 -4.84
C SER A 111 -2.35 4.63 -4.83
N GLU A 112 -3.45 5.24 -5.26
CA GLU A 112 -3.60 6.70 -5.18
C GLU A 112 -3.54 7.19 -3.72
N ASP A 113 -4.14 6.44 -2.80
CA ASP A 113 -4.09 6.74 -1.36
C ASP A 113 -2.67 6.54 -0.80
N GLY A 114 -1.99 5.45 -1.20
CA GLY A 114 -0.60 5.20 -0.81
C GLY A 114 0.36 6.27 -1.34
N PHE A 115 0.18 6.71 -2.59
CA PHE A 115 0.94 7.81 -3.17
C PHE A 115 0.69 9.13 -2.43
N THR A 116 -0.58 9.45 -2.15
CA THR A 116 -0.95 10.64 -1.38
C THR A 116 -0.35 10.61 0.02
N LYS A 117 -0.35 9.44 0.68
CA LYS A 117 0.29 9.20 1.97
C LYS A 117 1.80 9.47 1.88
N ALA A 118 2.51 8.88 0.91
CA ALA A 118 3.94 9.07 0.70
C ALA A 118 4.32 10.55 0.45
N GLU A 119 3.59 11.23 -0.44
CA GLU A 119 3.80 12.65 -0.72
C GLU A 119 3.48 13.55 0.48
N SER A 120 2.45 13.21 1.24
CA SER A 120 2.12 13.93 2.46
C SER A 120 3.22 13.81 3.51
N ILE A 121 3.79 12.61 3.69
CA ILE A 121 4.95 12.38 4.57
C ILE A 121 6.13 13.24 4.12
N ARG A 122 6.46 13.21 2.84
CA ARG A 122 7.53 14.03 2.27
C ARG A 122 7.32 15.53 2.54
N GLN A 123 6.08 16.00 2.42
CA GLN A 123 5.75 17.42 2.69
C GLN A 123 5.83 17.80 4.17
N LEU A 124 5.81 16.84 5.11
CA LEU A 124 6.04 17.14 6.54
C LEU A 124 7.47 17.59 6.82
N GLU A 125 8.45 17.26 5.96
CA GLU A 125 9.83 17.75 6.10
C GLU A 125 9.90 19.29 6.07
N GLN A 126 9.05 19.94 5.28
CA GLN A 126 8.96 21.41 5.27
C GLN A 126 8.49 21.94 6.62
N ILE A 127 7.51 21.29 7.24
CA ILE A 127 7.02 21.66 8.57
C ILE A 127 8.10 21.43 9.63
N LEU A 128 8.83 20.32 9.53
CA LEU A 128 9.96 20.06 10.42
C LEU A 128 11.07 21.10 10.24
N PHE A 129 11.37 21.51 9.02
CA PHE A 129 12.34 22.57 8.74
C PHE A 129 11.91 23.88 9.44
N GLU A 130 10.65 24.26 9.33
CA GLU A 130 10.11 25.47 9.96
C GLU A 130 10.15 25.39 11.51
N LEU A 131 10.00 24.18 12.08
CA LEU A 131 10.03 23.96 13.53
C LEU A 131 11.47 23.84 14.09
N GLU A 132 12.37 23.19 13.34
CA GLU A 132 13.71 22.83 13.85
C GLU A 132 14.85 23.69 13.28
N GLY A 133 14.64 24.32 12.12
CA GLY A 133 15.67 25.11 11.42
C GLY A 133 16.88 24.27 10.94
N ARG A 134 16.69 22.99 10.67
CA ARG A 134 17.76 22.06 10.29
C ARG A 134 17.71 21.74 8.80
N ASP A 135 18.81 21.98 8.07
CA ASP A 135 18.92 21.76 6.60
C ASP A 135 18.70 20.30 6.16
N ILE A 136 18.79 19.33 7.09
CA ILE A 136 18.49 17.94 6.82
C ILE A 136 16.96 17.66 6.67
N ARG A 137 16.13 18.64 7.04
CA ARG A 137 14.68 18.62 6.87
C ARG A 137 14.33 19.19 5.50
N ASP A 138 14.47 18.37 4.47
CA ASP A 138 14.31 18.80 3.09
C ASP A 138 13.40 17.81 2.34
N PRO A 139 12.23 18.28 1.85
CA PRO A 139 11.28 17.43 1.10
C PRO A 139 11.85 16.87 -0.21
N ASP A 140 13.02 17.33 -0.64
CA ASP A 140 13.68 16.85 -1.85
C ASP A 140 14.83 15.85 -1.57
N LEU A 141 15.11 15.53 -0.30
CA LEU A 141 16.06 14.47 0.11
C LEU A 141 15.37 13.10 0.19
N TYR A 142 14.73 12.72 -0.92
CA TYR A 142 14.12 11.42 -1.16
C TYR A 142 14.75 10.79 -2.39
N PHE A 143 15.20 9.55 -2.24
CA PHE A 143 16.17 8.90 -3.11
C PHE A 143 15.55 7.74 -3.86
N PHE A 144 15.97 7.56 -5.11
CA PHE A 144 15.58 6.46 -5.98
C PHE A 144 16.78 5.55 -6.22
N MET A 145 16.56 4.25 -6.02
CA MET A 145 17.52 3.19 -6.29
C MET A 145 16.85 2.10 -7.12
N VAL A 146 17.52 1.64 -8.16
CA VAL A 146 17.06 0.55 -9.03
C VAL A 146 18.09 -0.57 -8.95
N PHE A 147 17.65 -1.77 -8.61
CA PHE A 147 18.46 -2.95 -8.41
C PHE A 147 18.22 -3.96 -9.53
N GLY A 148 19.23 -4.27 -10.32
CA GLY A 148 19.12 -5.06 -11.53
C GLY A 148 18.58 -4.24 -12.70
N GLU A 149 18.12 -4.94 -13.75
CA GLU A 149 17.72 -4.33 -15.01
C GLU A 149 16.21 -4.44 -15.20
N PRO A 150 15.46 -3.32 -15.16
CA PRO A 150 14.04 -3.35 -15.49
C PRO A 150 13.82 -3.86 -16.92
N GLY A 151 12.92 -4.83 -17.10
CA GLY A 151 12.62 -5.41 -18.41
C GLY A 151 11.60 -6.51 -18.32
N ASP A 152 10.98 -6.84 -19.47
CA ASP A 152 10.02 -7.93 -19.58
C ASP A 152 10.70 -9.26 -19.25
N GLY A 153 10.11 -10.02 -18.32
CA GLY A 153 10.65 -11.29 -17.86
C GLY A 153 11.86 -11.19 -16.94
N ASN A 154 12.37 -10.00 -16.66
CA ASN A 154 13.51 -9.81 -15.77
C ASN A 154 13.12 -9.88 -14.30
N THR A 155 14.13 -10.17 -13.46
CA THR A 155 14.08 -10.02 -12.01
C THR A 155 14.88 -8.79 -11.63
N TRP A 156 14.19 -7.82 -11.03
CA TRP A 156 14.76 -6.54 -10.64
C TRP A 156 13.99 -5.97 -9.44
N GLY A 157 14.46 -4.88 -8.88
CA GLY A 157 13.76 -4.21 -7.79
C GLY A 157 14.06 -2.73 -7.75
N TRP A 158 13.37 -2.01 -6.91
CA TRP A 158 13.61 -0.59 -6.70
C TRP A 158 13.17 -0.14 -5.31
N ARG A 159 13.72 0.98 -4.88
CA ARG A 159 13.39 1.62 -3.61
C ARG A 159 13.16 3.10 -3.80
N TYR A 160 12.14 3.62 -3.11
CA TYR A 160 11.92 5.03 -2.86
C TYR A 160 12.06 5.29 -1.36
N GLU A 161 13.08 6.06 -0.97
CA GLU A 161 13.45 6.19 0.44
C GLU A 161 13.86 7.61 0.80
N GLY A 162 13.43 8.05 1.98
CA GLY A 162 13.85 9.28 2.62
C GLY A 162 13.62 9.22 4.13
N HIS A 163 13.65 10.37 4.80
CA HIS A 163 13.23 10.43 6.19
C HIS A 163 11.75 10.07 6.30
N HIS A 164 11.41 9.14 7.21
CA HIS A 164 10.06 8.62 7.45
C HIS A 164 9.39 7.88 6.28
N LEU A 165 10.13 7.52 5.26
CA LEU A 165 9.61 6.77 4.13
C LEU A 165 10.64 5.76 3.64
N SER A 166 10.23 4.49 3.52
CA SER A 166 10.98 3.48 2.78
C SER A 166 10.03 2.48 2.16
N GLN A 167 9.95 2.52 0.84
CA GLN A 167 9.10 1.65 0.03
C GLN A 167 10.00 0.79 -0.84
N ASN A 168 9.86 -0.52 -0.75
CA ASN A 168 10.73 -1.49 -1.40
C ASN A 168 9.90 -2.43 -2.26
N TRP A 169 10.25 -2.55 -3.55
CA TRP A 169 9.59 -3.47 -4.47
C TRP A 169 10.61 -4.40 -5.12
N THR A 170 10.21 -5.64 -5.27
CA THR A 170 10.95 -6.64 -6.05
C THR A 170 10.00 -7.27 -7.05
N ILE A 171 10.36 -7.21 -8.31
CA ILE A 171 9.66 -7.82 -9.43
C ILE A 171 10.41 -9.09 -9.80
N VAL A 172 9.73 -10.22 -9.80
CA VAL A 172 10.33 -11.52 -10.14
C VAL A 172 9.73 -12.02 -11.44
N ASN A 173 10.60 -12.33 -12.41
CA ASN A 173 10.22 -12.83 -13.71
C ASN A 173 9.20 -11.93 -14.45
N GLY A 174 9.31 -10.62 -14.25
CA GLY A 174 8.44 -9.61 -14.86
C GLY A 174 6.96 -9.64 -14.49
N THR A 175 6.53 -10.48 -13.55
CA THR A 175 5.11 -10.70 -13.24
C THR A 175 4.77 -10.65 -11.76
N ALA A 176 5.53 -11.31 -10.90
CA ALA A 176 5.27 -11.35 -9.47
C ALA A 176 5.90 -10.14 -8.77
N VAL A 177 5.17 -9.52 -7.84
CA VAL A 177 5.59 -8.33 -7.13
C VAL A 177 5.56 -8.58 -5.62
N ALA A 178 6.72 -8.42 -4.96
CA ALA A 178 6.80 -8.25 -3.51
C ALA A 178 6.97 -6.76 -3.20
N ALA A 179 6.24 -6.25 -2.20
CA ALA A 179 6.20 -4.85 -1.83
C ALA A 179 6.48 -4.65 -0.32
N SER A 180 7.48 -5.38 0.19
CA SER A 180 7.92 -5.30 1.59
C SER A 180 9.45 -5.35 1.72
N PRO A 181 10.04 -4.74 2.77
CA PRO A 181 9.43 -3.93 3.81
C PRO A 181 8.70 -2.69 3.29
N GLN A 182 7.54 -2.35 3.90
CA GLN A 182 6.78 -1.14 3.59
C GLN A 182 6.74 -0.27 4.84
N PHE A 183 7.44 0.85 4.82
CA PHE A 183 7.54 1.76 5.96
C PHE A 183 6.96 3.13 5.64
N PHE A 184 6.10 3.60 6.53
CA PHE A 184 5.59 4.95 6.59
C PHE A 184 5.78 5.51 8.01
N GLY A 185 6.32 6.70 8.14
CA GLY A 185 6.44 7.41 9.40
C GLY A 185 5.99 8.85 9.26
N THR A 186 5.73 9.52 10.36
CA THR A 186 5.34 10.94 10.37
C THR A 186 5.94 11.68 11.55
N ASN A 187 6.48 12.83 11.28
CA ASN A 187 6.84 13.82 12.28
C ASN A 187 6.50 15.22 11.75
N PRO A 188 5.54 15.91 12.35
CA PRO A 188 4.71 15.47 13.46
C PRO A 188 3.66 14.41 13.06
N ALA A 189 3.16 13.61 14.02
CA ALA A 189 2.01 12.73 13.82
C ALA A 189 0.73 13.54 13.58
N GLU A 190 0.59 14.66 14.31
CA GLU A 190 -0.44 15.67 14.09
C GLU A 190 0.20 17.05 13.96
N VAL A 191 -0.09 17.74 12.88
CA VAL A 191 0.30 19.14 12.69
C VAL A 191 -0.53 20.01 13.64
N ARG A 192 0.11 20.63 14.64
CA ARG A 192 -0.61 21.37 15.70
C ARG A 192 -0.87 22.84 15.35
N ASP A 193 -0.10 23.40 14.42
CA ASP A 193 -0.15 24.81 14.04
C ASP A 193 -0.03 25.02 12.52
N GLY A 194 -0.34 26.25 12.07
CA GLY A 194 -0.21 26.66 10.68
C GLY A 194 -1.34 26.19 9.75
N PRO A 195 -1.16 26.34 8.42
CA PRO A 195 -2.21 26.04 7.43
C PRO A 195 -2.65 24.58 7.38
N LYS A 196 -1.80 23.66 7.81
CA LYS A 196 -2.06 22.20 7.85
C LYS A 196 -2.50 21.69 9.21
N ARG A 197 -2.89 22.60 10.14
CA ARG A 197 -3.32 22.23 11.49
C ARG A 197 -4.40 21.15 11.44
N GLY A 198 -4.20 20.10 12.24
CA GLY A 198 -5.09 18.93 12.32
C GLY A 198 -4.79 17.82 11.31
N GLN A 199 -3.82 18.03 10.38
CA GLN A 199 -3.41 16.97 9.46
C GLN A 199 -2.73 15.85 10.26
N ARG A 200 -3.20 14.61 10.01
CA ARG A 200 -2.66 13.35 10.54
C ARG A 200 -2.56 12.38 9.36
N VAL A 201 -1.36 12.15 8.86
CA VAL A 201 -1.17 11.30 7.66
C VAL A 201 -1.41 9.83 7.97
N LEU A 202 -0.98 9.36 9.16
CA LEU A 202 -1.17 7.99 9.66
C LEU A 202 -2.25 7.96 10.76
N GLY A 203 -3.29 8.77 10.61
CA GLY A 203 -4.35 8.87 11.61
C GLY A 203 -5.33 7.70 11.57
N SER A 204 -5.57 7.13 10.41
CA SER A 204 -6.47 5.98 10.23
C SER A 204 -5.94 4.75 10.95
N GLU A 205 -4.65 4.47 10.82
CA GLU A 205 -3.95 3.36 11.47
C GLU A 205 -4.06 3.45 13.00
N GLU A 206 -3.87 4.65 13.57
CA GLU A 206 -3.99 4.87 15.00
C GLU A 206 -5.45 4.75 15.47
N ASP A 207 -6.38 5.46 14.81
CA ASP A 207 -7.77 5.56 15.25
C ASP A 207 -8.49 4.22 15.20
N GLN A 208 -8.22 3.39 14.18
CA GLN A 208 -8.76 2.04 14.07
C GLN A 208 -8.22 1.12 15.17
N ALA A 209 -6.90 1.15 15.43
CA ALA A 209 -6.28 0.35 16.48
C ALA A 209 -6.79 0.74 17.88
N ARG A 210 -6.96 2.03 18.15
CA ARG A 210 -7.60 2.52 19.39
C ARG A 210 -9.06 2.07 19.50
N SER A 211 -9.80 2.10 18.39
CA SER A 211 -11.19 1.62 18.35
C SER A 211 -11.28 0.14 18.69
N LEU A 212 -10.35 -0.67 18.16
CA LEU A 212 -10.25 -2.09 18.53
C LEU A 212 -9.97 -2.22 20.03
N LEU A 213 -8.93 -1.58 20.55
CA LEU A 213 -8.55 -1.65 21.96
C LEU A 213 -9.69 -1.22 22.89
N ALA A 214 -10.41 -0.16 22.56
CA ALA A 214 -11.54 0.36 23.35
C ALA A 214 -12.76 -0.60 23.34
N SER A 215 -12.92 -1.38 22.28
CA SER A 215 -14.02 -2.35 22.15
C SER A 215 -13.81 -3.65 22.93
N LEU A 216 -12.58 -3.91 23.40
CA LEU A 216 -12.23 -5.17 24.09
C LEU A 216 -12.87 -5.25 25.47
N ASN A 217 -13.41 -6.42 25.79
CA ASN A 217 -13.82 -6.74 27.17
C ASN A 217 -12.58 -6.92 28.07
N ALA A 218 -12.80 -7.05 29.40
CA ALA A 218 -11.72 -7.12 30.38
C ALA A 218 -10.72 -8.27 30.12
N SER A 219 -11.20 -9.45 29.72
CA SER A 219 -10.35 -10.61 29.41
C SER A 219 -9.54 -10.41 28.14
N GLN A 220 -10.21 -9.96 27.07
CA GLN A 220 -9.56 -9.63 25.80
C GLN A 220 -8.50 -8.55 25.97
N ARG A 221 -8.85 -7.47 26.72
CA ARG A 221 -7.94 -6.39 27.00
C ARG A 221 -6.72 -6.85 27.80
N ALA A 222 -6.89 -7.71 28.80
CA ALA A 222 -5.77 -8.29 29.54
C ALA A 222 -4.82 -9.09 28.65
N SER A 223 -5.34 -9.77 27.62
CA SER A 223 -4.51 -10.49 26.64
C SER A 223 -3.85 -9.53 25.64
N ALA A 224 -4.52 -8.43 25.26
CA ALA A 224 -4.01 -7.47 24.30
C ALA A 224 -2.92 -6.56 24.89
N MET A 225 -3.03 -6.17 26.16
CA MET A 225 -2.06 -5.30 26.84
C MET A 225 -0.79 -6.07 27.18
N LEU A 226 0.27 -5.85 26.40
CA LEU A 226 1.56 -6.54 26.56
C LEU A 226 2.45 -5.85 27.61
N SER A 227 2.31 -4.54 27.77
CA SER A 227 3.08 -3.73 28.72
C SER A 227 2.36 -2.40 28.98
N ASP A 228 2.55 -1.86 30.18
CA ASP A 228 2.12 -0.50 30.52
C ASP A 228 3.06 0.59 29.94
N GLU A 229 4.25 0.20 29.50
CA GLU A 229 5.23 1.07 28.84
C GLU A 229 5.42 0.65 27.41
N ALA A 230 5.37 1.62 26.49
CA ALA A 230 5.67 1.43 25.08
C ALA A 230 7.20 1.40 24.84
N PRO A 231 7.69 0.67 23.81
CA PRO A 231 9.09 0.75 23.39
C PRO A 231 9.39 2.14 22.86
N ARG A 232 10.68 2.45 22.63
CA ARG A 232 11.09 3.75 22.09
C ARG A 232 10.90 3.89 20.58
N ASP A 233 10.67 2.78 19.89
CA ASP A 233 10.53 2.68 18.44
C ASP A 233 9.90 1.33 18.07
N ILE A 234 9.60 1.10 16.78
CA ILE A 234 9.22 -0.21 16.28
C ILE A 234 10.30 -1.25 16.64
N LEU A 235 9.86 -2.43 17.09
CA LEU A 235 10.76 -3.44 17.64
C LEU A 235 11.68 -4.05 16.59
N THR A 236 11.22 -4.14 15.33
CA THR A 236 12.01 -4.72 14.24
C THR A 236 12.94 -3.71 13.58
N SER A 237 12.88 -2.42 13.95
CA SER A 237 13.75 -1.38 13.41
C SER A 237 13.87 -1.46 11.87
N SER A 238 15.08 -1.30 11.35
CA SER A 238 15.44 -1.50 9.93
C SER A 238 16.18 -2.80 9.66
N GLU A 239 15.89 -3.83 10.48
CA GLU A 239 16.54 -5.13 10.32
C GLU A 239 16.34 -5.69 8.90
N ARG A 240 17.42 -6.26 8.33
CA ARG A 240 17.39 -6.92 7.03
C ARG A 240 16.42 -8.10 7.00
N GLU A 241 16.45 -8.89 8.05
CA GLU A 241 15.61 -10.07 8.24
C GLU A 241 14.81 -9.93 9.53
N VAL A 242 13.52 -10.14 9.41
CA VAL A 242 12.62 -10.07 10.54
C VAL A 242 12.25 -11.49 10.98
N ALA A 243 12.32 -11.73 12.29
CA ALA A 243 11.79 -12.93 12.92
C ALA A 243 10.42 -12.62 13.55
N MET A 244 9.62 -13.67 13.74
CA MET A 244 8.41 -13.55 14.55
C MET A 244 8.77 -13.05 15.96
N LEU A 245 8.05 -12.07 16.44
CA LEU A 245 8.11 -11.61 17.82
C LEU A 245 7.39 -12.64 18.72
N ASP A 246 7.51 -12.49 20.03
CA ASP A 246 6.81 -13.34 20.99
C ASP A 246 5.34 -13.47 20.63
N ASP A 247 4.80 -14.68 20.71
CA ASP A 247 3.42 -15.01 20.35
C ASP A 247 2.41 -14.53 21.41
N LEU A 248 2.39 -13.21 21.65
CA LEU A 248 1.57 -12.53 22.65
C LEU A 248 0.55 -11.58 21.97
N GLY A 249 -0.59 -11.39 22.63
CA GLY A 249 -1.68 -10.54 22.17
C GLY A 249 -3.03 -11.25 22.25
N VAL A 250 -4.12 -10.51 22.00
CA VAL A 250 -5.44 -11.11 21.87
C VAL A 250 -5.56 -11.75 20.50
N SER A 251 -5.97 -13.03 20.47
CA SER A 251 -6.15 -13.78 19.22
C SER A 251 -7.40 -13.32 18.50
N GLN A 252 -7.35 -13.29 17.17
CA GLN A 252 -8.53 -13.04 16.32
C GLN A 252 -9.70 -13.98 16.65
N SER A 253 -9.41 -15.24 17.01
CA SER A 253 -10.44 -16.21 17.42
C SER A 253 -11.17 -15.86 18.73
N ASP A 254 -10.55 -15.04 19.59
CA ASP A 254 -11.15 -14.59 20.86
C ASP A 254 -11.97 -13.30 20.72
N LEU A 255 -11.95 -12.71 19.53
CA LEU A 255 -12.67 -11.47 19.21
C LEU A 255 -14.09 -11.77 18.75
N THR A 256 -15.04 -10.86 19.06
CA THR A 256 -16.37 -10.86 18.45
C THR A 256 -16.28 -10.52 16.95
N SER A 257 -17.31 -10.87 16.17
CA SER A 257 -17.33 -10.56 14.73
C SER A 257 -17.12 -9.07 14.43
N SER A 258 -17.64 -8.17 15.25
CA SER A 258 -17.42 -6.72 15.09
C SER A 258 -15.97 -6.31 15.36
N GLN A 259 -15.32 -6.91 16.37
CA GLN A 259 -13.91 -6.67 16.67
C GLN A 259 -12.99 -7.27 15.60
N GLN A 260 -13.34 -8.46 15.08
CA GLN A 260 -12.63 -9.09 13.95
C GLN A 260 -12.69 -8.19 12.70
N ALA A 261 -13.84 -7.55 12.44
CA ALA A 261 -13.96 -6.61 11.33
C ALA A 261 -13.07 -5.38 11.52
N ILE A 262 -12.94 -4.84 12.73
CA ILE A 262 -12.02 -3.74 13.00
C ILE A 262 -10.56 -4.18 12.82
N LEU A 263 -10.18 -5.35 13.36
CA LEU A 263 -8.82 -5.90 13.18
C LEU A 263 -8.48 -6.07 11.70
N TRP A 264 -9.44 -6.59 10.92
CA TRP A 264 -9.27 -6.77 9.48
C TRP A 264 -9.14 -5.42 8.76
N SER A 265 -9.92 -4.40 9.12
CA SER A 265 -9.83 -3.07 8.51
C SER A 265 -8.47 -2.39 8.77
N ILE A 266 -7.82 -2.66 9.91
CA ILE A 266 -6.45 -2.19 10.15
C ILE A 266 -5.49 -2.87 9.16
N ILE A 267 -5.57 -4.17 8.98
CA ILE A 267 -4.72 -4.92 8.04
C ILE A 267 -4.94 -4.41 6.60
N GLU A 268 -6.20 -4.17 6.22
CA GLU A 268 -6.54 -3.60 4.91
C GLU A 268 -5.95 -2.19 4.72
N GLU A 269 -5.95 -1.33 5.73
CA GLU A 269 -5.36 0.02 5.67
C GLU A 269 -3.88 -0.02 5.23
N TYR A 270 -3.12 -0.97 5.76
CA TYR A 270 -1.71 -1.15 5.36
C TYR A 270 -1.58 -1.77 3.96
N ALA A 271 -2.37 -2.79 3.66
CA ALA A 271 -2.26 -3.50 2.39
C ALA A 271 -2.67 -2.60 1.21
N THR A 272 -3.73 -1.81 1.36
CA THR A 272 -4.31 -0.99 0.29
C THR A 272 -3.50 0.26 -0.06
N ALA A 273 -2.42 0.54 0.66
CA ALA A 273 -1.41 1.49 0.19
C ALA A 273 -0.69 1.03 -1.09
N GLN A 274 -0.75 -0.27 -1.41
CA GLN A 274 -0.23 -0.86 -2.64
C GLN A 274 -1.30 -0.89 -3.75
N PRO A 275 -0.91 -1.06 -5.05
CA PRO A 275 -1.88 -1.27 -6.11
C PRO A 275 -2.82 -2.43 -5.82
N ALA A 276 -4.08 -2.34 -6.26
CA ALA A 276 -5.14 -3.26 -5.87
C ALA A 276 -4.78 -4.76 -6.06
N THR A 277 -4.09 -5.12 -7.15
CA THR A 277 -3.66 -6.50 -7.40
C THR A 277 -2.66 -6.98 -6.34
N VAL A 278 -1.67 -6.14 -6.00
CA VAL A 278 -0.66 -6.45 -4.96
C VAL A 278 -1.30 -6.50 -3.58
N ALA A 279 -2.19 -5.54 -3.27
CA ALA A 279 -2.93 -5.52 -2.01
C ALA A 279 -3.80 -6.77 -1.82
N ASN A 280 -4.56 -7.16 -2.86
CA ASN A 280 -5.41 -8.35 -2.83
C ASN A 280 -4.60 -9.63 -2.65
N GLN A 281 -3.49 -9.78 -3.40
CA GLN A 281 -2.60 -10.92 -3.23
C GLN A 281 -2.10 -11.03 -1.78
N ARG A 282 -1.62 -9.94 -1.20
CA ARG A 282 -1.17 -9.87 0.20
C ARG A 282 -2.27 -10.26 1.19
N LEU A 283 -3.49 -9.74 1.00
CA LEU A 283 -4.63 -10.06 1.85
C LEU A 283 -5.09 -11.52 1.70
N ASP A 284 -4.98 -12.10 0.51
CA ASP A 284 -5.27 -13.52 0.27
C ASP A 284 -4.23 -14.42 0.95
N GLU A 285 -2.94 -14.08 0.88
CA GLU A 285 -1.86 -14.77 1.61
C GLU A 285 -2.10 -14.75 3.13
N VAL A 286 -2.56 -13.62 3.68
CA VAL A 286 -2.95 -13.50 5.10
C VAL A 286 -4.12 -14.42 5.44
N ARG A 287 -5.15 -14.50 4.57
CA ARG A 287 -6.31 -15.39 4.76
C ARG A 287 -5.91 -16.87 4.68
N GLU A 288 -5.10 -17.24 3.70
CA GLU A 288 -4.64 -18.61 3.49
C GLU A 288 -3.74 -19.10 4.63
N ALA A 289 -2.94 -18.22 5.24
CA ALA A 289 -2.13 -18.52 6.40
C ALA A 289 -2.93 -18.78 7.68
N GLY A 290 -4.21 -18.40 7.70
CA GLY A 290 -5.14 -18.65 8.78
C GLY A 290 -5.37 -17.46 9.71
N LEU A 291 -6.55 -16.86 9.59
CA LEU A 291 -6.96 -15.66 10.34
C LEU A 291 -6.95 -15.86 11.85
N THR A 292 -7.30 -17.06 12.34
CA THR A 292 -7.35 -17.39 13.77
C THR A 292 -6.01 -17.27 14.48
N ASN A 293 -4.91 -17.28 13.71
CA ASN A 293 -3.55 -17.15 14.23
C ASN A 293 -3.05 -15.70 14.27
N ILE A 294 -3.89 -14.74 13.87
CA ILE A 294 -3.55 -13.33 13.94
C ILE A 294 -3.76 -12.84 15.36
N LYS A 295 -2.80 -12.10 15.88
CA LYS A 295 -2.85 -11.50 17.23
C LYS A 295 -2.65 -10.00 17.16
N PHE A 296 -3.41 -9.29 18.02
CA PHE A 296 -3.26 -7.86 18.26
C PHE A 296 -2.68 -7.64 19.65
N GLY A 297 -1.59 -6.89 19.72
CA GLY A 297 -0.92 -6.52 20.97
C GLY A 297 -0.72 -5.02 21.08
N TRP A 298 -0.86 -4.48 22.28
CA TRP A 298 -0.72 -3.07 22.61
C TRP A 298 0.25 -2.88 23.77
N MET A 299 1.04 -1.80 23.73
CA MET A 299 1.92 -1.36 24.82
C MET A 299 1.75 0.15 25.04
N GLY A 300 1.81 0.59 26.31
CA GLY A 300 1.69 1.99 26.69
C GLY A 300 0.27 2.48 26.88
N GLY A 301 0.08 3.81 26.80
CA GLY A 301 -1.17 4.49 27.07
C GLY A 301 -2.29 4.21 26.07
N ALA A 302 -3.53 4.18 26.56
CA ALA A 302 -4.70 3.91 25.72
C ALA A 302 -5.35 5.19 25.16
N GLU A 303 -5.08 6.34 25.78
CA GLU A 303 -5.69 7.60 25.38
C GLU A 303 -4.89 8.31 24.29
N ARG A 304 -5.58 9.07 23.44
CA ARG A 304 -4.91 9.85 22.38
C ARG A 304 -3.92 10.85 22.99
N GLY A 305 -2.72 10.91 22.42
CA GLY A 305 -1.62 11.75 22.88
C GLY A 305 -0.77 11.11 23.97
N GLU A 306 -1.05 9.89 24.37
CA GLU A 306 -0.17 9.09 25.21
C GLU A 306 0.79 8.26 24.36
N PRO A 307 2.05 8.08 24.79
CA PRO A 307 2.99 7.19 24.13
C PRO A 307 2.45 5.77 24.06
N HIS A 308 2.46 5.20 22.86
CA HIS A 308 1.92 3.87 22.62
C HIS A 308 2.59 3.18 21.43
N TYR A 309 2.48 1.88 21.44
CA TYR A 309 2.87 0.97 20.39
C TYR A 309 1.78 -0.09 20.22
N TYR A 310 1.51 -0.48 18.98
CA TYR A 310 0.76 -1.71 18.73
C TYR A 310 1.42 -2.54 17.64
N ARG A 311 1.11 -3.84 17.67
CA ARG A 311 1.47 -4.76 16.62
C ARG A 311 0.29 -5.65 16.24
N ILE A 312 0.29 -6.07 14.96
CA ILE A 312 -0.56 -7.14 14.47
C ILE A 312 0.37 -8.17 13.84
N GLN A 313 0.40 -9.37 14.41
CA GLN A 313 1.25 -10.45 13.94
C GLN A 313 0.40 -11.62 13.49
N GLY A 314 0.61 -12.07 12.26
CA GLY A 314 0.09 -13.33 11.73
C GLY A 314 1.21 -14.31 11.43
N PRO A 315 0.91 -15.49 10.87
CA PRO A 315 1.94 -16.49 10.54
C PRO A 315 2.95 -16.05 9.47
N THR A 316 2.57 -15.10 8.61
CA THR A 316 3.38 -14.65 7.46
C THR A 316 3.86 -13.22 7.57
N PHE A 317 3.22 -12.39 8.40
CA PHE A 317 3.46 -10.95 8.43
C PHE A 317 3.49 -10.37 9.84
N LEU A 318 4.06 -9.17 9.92
CA LEU A 318 4.05 -8.32 11.10
C LEU A 318 3.75 -6.88 10.67
N ILE A 319 2.79 -6.25 11.35
CA ILE A 319 2.56 -4.82 11.33
C ILE A 319 2.99 -4.27 12.68
N GLU A 320 3.74 -3.18 12.67
CA GLU A 320 4.09 -2.40 13.86
C GLU A 320 3.72 -0.94 13.66
N TYR A 321 3.28 -0.31 14.72
CA TYR A 321 3.01 1.13 14.81
C TYR A 321 3.52 1.63 16.17
N ASP A 322 4.39 2.61 16.15
CA ASP A 322 4.94 3.27 17.32
C ASP A 322 4.67 4.77 17.28
N ASN A 323 4.19 5.34 18.37
CA ASN A 323 4.04 6.79 18.54
C ASN A 323 4.51 7.19 19.95
N THR A 324 5.81 7.05 20.20
CA THR A 324 6.40 7.30 21.54
C THR A 324 7.26 8.56 21.58
N GLN A 325 7.88 8.91 20.47
CA GLN A 325 8.79 10.05 20.39
C GLN A 325 8.00 11.37 20.28
N GLY A 326 8.68 12.50 20.56
CA GLY A 326 8.10 13.82 20.38
C GLY A 326 6.84 14.10 21.24
N ASN A 327 6.72 13.54 22.44
CA ASN A 327 5.51 13.55 23.27
C ASN A 327 4.31 12.92 22.56
N ALA A 328 4.47 11.70 22.07
CA ALA A 328 3.48 10.96 21.28
C ALA A 328 2.97 11.76 20.06
N ASN A 329 3.92 12.38 19.34
CA ASN A 329 3.64 13.12 18.11
C ASN A 329 4.65 12.81 17.00
N HIS A 330 5.15 11.57 16.94
CA HIS A 330 6.15 11.12 15.99
C HIS A 330 5.96 9.62 15.77
N VAL A 331 5.46 9.24 14.59
CA VAL A 331 5.06 7.87 14.27
C VAL A 331 6.09 7.17 13.40
N HIS A 332 6.36 5.92 13.75
CA HIS A 332 7.00 4.93 12.90
C HIS A 332 6.06 3.75 12.70
N SER A 333 5.84 3.34 11.46
CA SER A 333 4.94 2.24 11.15
C SER A 333 5.45 1.42 9.97
N VAL A 334 5.34 0.09 10.08
CA VAL A 334 5.91 -0.83 9.10
C VAL A 334 5.04 -2.05 8.87
N TRP A 335 4.99 -2.54 7.63
CA TRP A 335 4.59 -3.89 7.27
C TRP A 335 5.84 -4.69 6.89
N ARG A 336 6.00 -5.87 7.50
CA ARG A 336 7.07 -6.83 7.22
C ARG A 336 6.48 -8.17 6.82
N ASP A 337 7.12 -8.85 5.90
CA ASP A 337 6.82 -10.24 5.54
C ASP A 337 7.96 -11.15 5.99
N PHE A 338 7.68 -12.13 6.86
CA PHE A 338 8.73 -12.97 7.45
C PHE A 338 9.55 -13.75 6.41
N ARG A 339 8.96 -14.08 5.27
CA ARG A 339 9.61 -14.79 4.17
C ARG A 339 9.68 -13.98 2.89
N GLY A 340 8.77 -13.00 2.74
CA GLY A 340 8.55 -12.24 1.51
C GLY A 340 9.31 -10.92 1.44
N ASP A 341 9.89 -10.44 2.54
CA ASP A 341 10.67 -9.20 2.51
C ASP A 341 11.74 -9.25 1.41
N PHE A 342 11.78 -8.19 0.58
CA PHE A 342 12.63 -8.10 -0.61
C PHE A 342 12.40 -9.21 -1.64
N GLY A 343 11.22 -9.83 -1.66
CA GLY A 343 10.85 -10.89 -2.61
C GLY A 343 11.57 -12.22 -2.40
N ARG A 344 12.09 -12.51 -1.21
CA ARG A 344 12.90 -13.72 -0.94
C ARG A 344 12.14 -15.02 -1.22
N ASP A 345 10.88 -15.09 -0.88
CA ASP A 345 10.01 -16.25 -1.13
C ASP A 345 9.72 -16.44 -2.62
N LEU A 346 9.40 -15.35 -3.34
CA LEU A 346 9.18 -15.35 -4.79
C LEU A 346 10.44 -15.81 -5.54
N LEU A 347 11.61 -15.30 -5.13
CA LEU A 347 12.91 -15.73 -5.67
C LEU A 347 13.15 -17.22 -5.40
N ALA A 348 12.90 -17.68 -4.18
CA ALA A 348 13.06 -19.08 -3.82
C ALA A 348 12.09 -20.00 -4.61
N MET A 349 10.86 -19.55 -4.88
CA MET A 349 9.92 -20.28 -5.74
C MET A 349 10.38 -20.28 -7.20
N HIS A 350 10.86 -19.15 -7.69
CA HIS A 350 11.40 -19.04 -9.05
C HIS A 350 12.56 -20.00 -9.26
N TYR A 351 13.58 -19.98 -8.39
CA TYR A 351 14.73 -20.87 -8.49
C TYR A 351 14.35 -22.35 -8.43
N ARG A 352 13.39 -22.74 -7.59
CA ARG A 352 12.89 -24.12 -7.53
C ARG A 352 12.17 -24.57 -8.79
N ARG A 353 11.42 -23.67 -9.43
CA ARG A 353 10.62 -23.98 -10.63
C ARG A 353 11.46 -24.09 -11.89
N PHE A 354 12.51 -23.32 -11.99
CA PHE A 354 13.32 -23.19 -13.18
C PHE A 354 14.70 -23.82 -13.00
N GLN A 355 14.89 -24.85 -12.16
CA GLN A 355 16.16 -25.55 -11.94
C GLN A 355 17.27 -24.92 -12.79
N HIS A 356 17.85 -23.81 -12.33
CA HIS A 356 19.03 -23.24 -12.98
C HIS A 356 20.12 -24.30 -12.79
N ASP A 357 20.40 -25.05 -13.87
CA ASP A 357 21.47 -26.05 -13.88
C ASP A 357 22.73 -25.38 -13.36
N GLU A 358 23.21 -25.86 -12.23
CA GLU A 358 24.57 -25.53 -11.80
C GLU A 358 25.48 -25.90 -12.98
N PRO A 359 26.45 -25.05 -13.34
CA PRO A 359 27.40 -25.42 -14.38
C PRO A 359 28.02 -26.73 -13.91
N VAL A 360 27.80 -27.80 -14.68
CA VAL A 360 28.48 -29.06 -14.47
C VAL A 360 29.95 -28.74 -14.46
N ASN A 361 30.59 -28.81 -13.31
CA ASN A 361 32.04 -28.81 -13.20
C ASN A 361 32.53 -29.96 -14.05
N ALA A 362 32.93 -29.68 -15.30
CA ALA A 362 33.73 -30.60 -16.10
C ALA A 362 35.08 -30.74 -15.32
N GLY A 363 35.05 -31.68 -14.39
CA GLY A 363 36.29 -32.19 -13.81
C GLY A 363 36.97 -33.01 -14.89
N GLU A 364 38.12 -32.56 -15.31
CA GLU A 364 39.36 -33.36 -15.46
C GLU A 364 40.49 -32.40 -15.84
#